data_93fe22b4e2ec4b567f67c1bcb2b3bc03
#
_entry.id   93fe22b4e2ec4b567f67c1bcb2b3bc03
#
_cell.length_a   1.000
_cell.length_b   1.000
_cell.length_c   1.000
_cell.angle_alpha   90.00
_cell.angle_beta   90.00
_cell.angle_gamma   90.00
#
_symmetry.space_group_name_H-M   'P 1'
#
loop_
_entity.id
_entity.type
_entity.pdbx_description
1 polymer ?
#
loop_
_entity_poly.entity_id
_entity_poly.type
_entity_poly.pdbx_seq_one_letter_code
_entity_poly.pdbx_strand_id
1 'polypeptide(L)'
;MSDINKIQRNLWENPWGYMESFFIGFGLIITGFFLEVFVASDTAFTLSYPFNLYFLIGYVVALFVLYKWFSSTQLIRWLTKVPASISSIALVTLMVMIMGIIPQVSSENNFINNLGLNNITSNWAFLLILFQFLTCLGLVSIKRILQFKWSNFGFVLNHLGLFLALIAGVLGTGDLQRLSLDVYENKPSWIASDINNQKVELPFALYLKDFLIDEY
;
A
#
# COMPACT_ATOMS: atom_id res chain seq x y z
N MET A 1 -11.02 -49.56 -0.94
CA MET A 1 -11.66 -48.36 -1.52
C MET A 1 -12.30 -47.63 -0.35
N SER A 2 -11.60 -46.70 0.23
CA SER A 2 -12.11 -45.90 1.34
C SER A 2 -12.66 -44.60 0.76
N ASP A 3 -13.97 -44.47 0.76
CA ASP A 3 -14.67 -43.24 0.47
C ASP A 3 -14.25 -42.18 1.51
N ILE A 4 -13.33 -41.36 1.13
CA ILE A 4 -13.03 -40.12 1.87
C ILE A 4 -14.23 -39.23 1.67
N ASN A 5 -15.21 -39.30 2.57
CA ASN A 5 -16.24 -38.29 2.73
C ASN A 5 -15.54 -36.94 2.95
N LYS A 6 -15.22 -36.23 1.87
CA LYS A 6 -14.95 -34.81 1.92
C LYS A 6 -16.20 -34.16 2.47
N ILE A 7 -16.23 -33.87 3.79
CA ILE A 7 -17.24 -33.01 4.38
C ILE A 7 -17.22 -31.74 3.53
N GLN A 8 -18.23 -31.56 2.69
CA GLN A 8 -18.41 -30.33 1.92
C GLN A 8 -18.74 -29.22 2.94
N ARG A 9 -17.70 -28.46 3.29
CA ARG A 9 -17.84 -27.32 4.15
C ARG A 9 -18.66 -26.27 3.40
N ASN A 10 -19.69 -25.74 4.08
CA ASN A 10 -20.49 -24.65 3.52
C ASN A 10 -19.68 -23.34 3.47
N LEU A 11 -19.96 -22.53 2.45
CA LEU A 11 -19.37 -21.19 2.34
C LEU A 11 -19.74 -20.37 3.58
N TRP A 12 -18.81 -19.57 4.11
CA TRP A 12 -18.95 -18.75 5.33
C TRP A 12 -18.99 -19.53 6.66
N GLU A 13 -18.80 -20.82 6.63
CA GLU A 13 -18.65 -21.63 7.84
C GLU A 13 -17.26 -21.40 8.49
N ASN A 14 -17.23 -21.34 9.83
CA ASN A 14 -15.98 -21.16 10.56
C ASN A 14 -15.08 -22.42 10.55
N PRO A 15 -13.76 -22.23 10.43
CA PRO A 15 -12.97 -21.01 10.21
C PRO A 15 -12.92 -20.62 8.72
N TRP A 16 -13.01 -19.32 8.39
CA TRP A 16 -12.90 -18.82 7.01
C TRP A 16 -11.59 -19.25 6.34
N GLY A 17 -11.71 -19.69 5.09
CA GLY A 17 -10.60 -20.20 4.27
C GLY A 17 -10.24 -19.25 3.11
N TYR A 18 -9.64 -19.82 2.07
CA TYR A 18 -9.21 -19.07 0.89
C TYR A 18 -10.39 -18.52 0.08
N MET A 19 -11.46 -19.31 -0.09
CA MET A 19 -12.63 -18.88 -0.89
C MET A 19 -13.23 -17.61 -0.30
N GLU A 20 -13.56 -17.61 0.98
CA GLU A 20 -14.12 -16.45 1.68
C GLU A 20 -13.14 -15.26 1.64
N SER A 21 -11.84 -15.53 1.76
CA SER A 21 -10.81 -14.50 1.71
C SER A 21 -10.72 -13.81 0.36
N PHE A 22 -10.81 -14.56 -0.74
CA PHE A 22 -10.87 -13.99 -2.08
C PHE A 22 -12.19 -13.26 -2.33
N PHE A 23 -13.33 -13.78 -1.88
CA PHE A 23 -14.62 -13.07 -1.99
C PHE A 23 -14.59 -11.72 -1.27
N ILE A 24 -14.04 -11.66 -0.06
CA ILE A 24 -13.91 -10.40 0.68
C ILE A 24 -12.97 -9.45 -0.07
N GLY A 25 -11.82 -9.93 -0.53
CA GLY A 25 -10.86 -9.09 -1.24
C GLY A 25 -11.40 -8.57 -2.58
N PHE A 26 -12.08 -9.40 -3.38
CA PHE A 26 -12.76 -8.95 -4.60
C PHE A 26 -13.88 -7.96 -4.28
N GLY A 27 -14.64 -8.20 -3.21
CA GLY A 27 -15.65 -7.25 -2.74
C GLY A 27 -15.06 -5.88 -2.42
N LEU A 28 -13.88 -5.82 -1.77
CA LEU A 28 -13.18 -4.56 -1.51
C LEU A 28 -12.72 -3.88 -2.81
N ILE A 29 -12.17 -4.64 -3.77
CA ILE A 29 -11.77 -4.08 -5.07
C ILE A 29 -12.98 -3.51 -5.82
N ILE A 30 -14.08 -4.25 -5.89
CA ILE A 30 -15.30 -3.78 -6.54
C ILE A 30 -15.84 -2.51 -5.84
N THR A 31 -15.91 -2.53 -4.50
CA THR A 31 -16.30 -1.35 -3.72
C THR A 31 -15.39 -0.16 -3.99
N GLY A 32 -14.08 -0.40 -4.08
CA GLY A 32 -13.11 0.65 -4.39
C GLY A 32 -13.33 1.26 -5.78
N PHE A 33 -13.59 0.45 -6.81
CA PHE A 33 -13.94 0.96 -8.13
C PHE A 33 -15.26 1.74 -8.13
N PHE A 34 -16.26 1.32 -7.36
CA PHE A 34 -17.47 2.12 -7.19
C PHE A 34 -17.17 3.47 -6.53
N LEU A 35 -16.35 3.48 -5.48
CA LEU A 35 -15.93 4.74 -4.85
C LEU A 35 -15.19 5.64 -5.84
N GLU A 36 -14.29 5.10 -6.67
CA GLU A 36 -13.56 5.86 -7.68
C GLU A 36 -14.51 6.57 -8.65
N VAL A 37 -15.52 5.86 -9.15
CA VAL A 37 -16.48 6.40 -10.12
C VAL A 37 -17.42 7.43 -9.49
N PHE A 38 -17.88 7.21 -8.24
CA PHE A 38 -18.92 8.05 -7.62
C PHE A 38 -18.38 9.18 -6.76
N VAL A 39 -17.20 9.03 -6.17
CA VAL A 39 -16.61 10.08 -5.32
C VAL A 39 -15.81 11.08 -6.16
N ALA A 40 -15.54 10.77 -7.43
CA ALA A 40 -14.83 11.60 -8.40
C ALA A 40 -13.64 12.32 -7.77
N SER A 41 -12.58 11.58 -7.57
CA SER A 41 -11.43 12.12 -6.83
C SER A 41 -10.52 12.96 -7.72
N ASP A 42 -10.85 14.23 -7.89
CA ASP A 42 -9.83 15.24 -8.23
C ASP A 42 -8.80 15.39 -7.09
N THR A 43 -9.08 14.79 -5.94
CA THR A 43 -8.21 14.82 -4.77
C THR A 43 -7.69 13.41 -4.46
N ALA A 44 -6.49 13.11 -4.94
CA ALA A 44 -5.75 11.95 -4.42
C ALA A 44 -5.74 12.01 -2.89
N PHE A 45 -6.05 10.88 -2.22
CA PHE A 45 -5.96 10.80 -0.77
C PHE A 45 -4.49 10.95 -0.37
N THR A 46 -4.09 12.17 -0.06
CA THR A 46 -2.73 12.49 0.36
C THR A 46 -2.76 13.12 1.75
N LEU A 47 -2.07 12.49 2.67
CA LEU A 47 -1.84 13.03 4.00
C LEU A 47 -0.41 13.58 4.06
N SER A 48 -0.28 14.88 4.32
CA SER A 48 1.02 15.53 4.57
C SER A 48 1.36 15.56 6.07
N TYR A 49 2.62 15.78 6.37
CA TYR A 49 3.09 16.00 7.74
C TYR A 49 2.39 17.24 8.36
N PRO A 50 1.95 17.16 9.63
CA PRO A 50 2.10 16.08 10.60
C PRO A 50 0.96 15.05 10.60
N PHE A 51 -0.07 15.20 9.78
CA PHE A 51 -1.28 14.36 9.82
C PHE A 51 -1.00 12.90 9.46
N ASN A 52 -0.09 12.64 8.52
CA ASN A 52 0.32 11.29 8.17
C ASN A 52 0.97 10.55 9.35
N LEU A 53 1.76 11.25 10.17
CA LEU A 53 2.36 10.67 11.38
C LEU A 53 1.28 10.36 12.44
N TYR A 54 0.33 11.26 12.66
CA TYR A 54 -0.78 11.01 13.59
C TYR A 54 -1.65 9.84 13.12
N PHE A 55 -1.90 9.76 11.83
CA PHE A 55 -2.62 8.61 11.26
C PHE A 55 -1.87 7.30 11.47
N LEU A 56 -0.56 7.27 11.22
CA LEU A 56 0.28 6.09 11.43
C LEU A 56 0.23 5.63 12.89
N ILE A 57 0.44 6.55 13.84
CA ILE A 57 0.39 6.23 15.27
C ILE A 57 -0.99 5.71 15.65
N GLY A 58 -2.06 6.40 15.26
CA GLY A 58 -3.44 5.99 15.51
C GLY A 58 -3.76 4.61 14.92
N TYR A 59 -3.29 4.33 13.71
CA TYR A 59 -3.48 3.04 13.05
C TYR A 59 -2.76 1.89 13.80
N VAL A 60 -1.50 2.09 14.18
CA VAL A 60 -0.75 1.09 14.96
C VAL A 60 -1.40 0.84 16.32
N VAL A 61 -1.84 1.90 17.01
CA VAL A 61 -2.57 1.78 18.27
C VAL A 61 -3.90 1.03 18.06
N ALA A 62 -4.63 1.34 17.00
CA ALA A 62 -5.88 0.65 16.68
C ALA A 62 -5.65 -0.85 16.43
N LEU A 63 -4.61 -1.23 15.67
CA LEU A 63 -4.26 -2.63 15.45
C LEU A 63 -3.92 -3.35 16.76
N PHE A 64 -3.17 -2.68 17.66
CA PHE A 64 -2.84 -3.23 18.97
C PHE A 64 -4.08 -3.46 19.83
N VAL A 65 -4.98 -2.48 19.88
CA VAL A 65 -6.26 -2.54 20.58
C VAL A 65 -7.14 -3.65 20.03
N LEU A 66 -7.29 -3.72 18.71
CA LEU A 66 -8.07 -4.76 18.02
C LEU A 66 -7.54 -6.16 18.37
N TYR A 67 -6.22 -6.33 18.34
CA TYR A 67 -5.64 -7.63 18.70
C TYR A 67 -5.83 -7.95 20.18
N LYS A 68 -5.60 -7.00 21.08
CA LYS A 68 -5.66 -7.21 22.54
C LYS A 68 -7.07 -7.56 23.02
N TRP A 69 -8.09 -6.85 22.53
CA TRP A 69 -9.46 -6.99 23.04
C TRP A 69 -10.37 -7.86 22.15
N PHE A 70 -10.09 -7.94 20.87
CA PHE A 70 -10.95 -8.64 19.91
C PHE A 70 -10.31 -9.88 19.26
N SER A 71 -9.19 -10.39 19.78
CA SER A 71 -8.49 -11.56 19.22
C SER A 71 -9.34 -12.84 19.22
N SER A 72 -10.40 -12.91 20.04
CA SER A 72 -11.35 -14.02 20.06
C SER A 72 -12.42 -13.95 18.97
N THR A 73 -12.60 -12.78 18.30
CA THR A 73 -13.60 -12.63 17.26
C THR A 73 -13.18 -13.36 15.97
N GLN A 74 -14.17 -13.79 15.19
CA GLN A 74 -13.95 -14.49 13.93
C GLN A 74 -13.12 -13.65 12.95
N LEU A 75 -13.42 -12.34 12.84
CA LEU A 75 -12.73 -11.43 11.94
C LEU A 75 -11.24 -11.32 12.25
N ILE A 76 -10.87 -11.05 13.52
CA ILE A 76 -9.46 -10.90 13.91
C ILE A 76 -8.71 -12.22 13.79
N ARG A 77 -9.37 -13.34 14.14
CA ARG A 77 -8.79 -14.67 13.91
C ARG A 77 -8.53 -14.95 12.44
N TRP A 78 -9.43 -14.55 11.56
CA TRP A 78 -9.25 -14.70 10.11
C TRP A 78 -8.13 -13.80 9.59
N LEU A 79 -8.10 -12.50 9.92
CA LEU A 79 -7.06 -11.56 9.51
C LEU A 79 -5.64 -11.98 9.97
N THR A 80 -5.54 -12.74 11.05
CA THR A 80 -4.25 -13.27 11.55
C THR A 80 -3.89 -14.63 10.98
N LYS A 81 -4.66 -15.19 10.03
CA LYS A 81 -4.42 -16.48 9.40
C LYS A 81 -3.88 -16.35 7.98
N VAL A 82 -3.21 -17.40 7.54
CA VAL A 82 -2.60 -17.52 6.21
C VAL A 82 -3.57 -17.25 5.05
N PRO A 83 -4.84 -17.74 5.04
CA PRO A 83 -5.75 -17.47 3.92
C PRO A 83 -5.99 -15.99 3.66
N ALA A 84 -6.22 -15.17 4.70
CA ALA A 84 -6.44 -13.74 4.56
C ALA A 84 -5.19 -13.01 4.02
N SER A 85 -4.00 -13.38 4.52
CA SER A 85 -2.74 -12.78 4.09
C SER A 85 -2.39 -13.14 2.64
N ILE A 86 -2.55 -14.42 2.25
CA ILE A 86 -2.23 -14.87 0.88
C ILE A 86 -3.21 -14.27 -0.13
N SER A 87 -4.51 -14.24 0.16
CA SER A 87 -5.49 -13.64 -0.75
C SER A 87 -5.26 -12.15 -0.92
N SER A 88 -4.99 -11.41 0.17
CA SER A 88 -4.74 -9.97 0.08
C SER A 88 -3.45 -9.64 -0.69
N ILE A 89 -2.34 -10.36 -0.46
CA ILE A 89 -1.11 -10.13 -1.23
C ILE A 89 -1.29 -10.49 -2.71
N ALA A 90 -2.01 -11.58 -3.02
CA ALA A 90 -2.29 -11.96 -4.40
C ALA A 90 -3.10 -10.89 -5.14
N LEU A 91 -4.11 -10.31 -4.48
CA LEU A 91 -4.94 -9.25 -5.06
C LEU A 91 -4.20 -7.92 -5.17
N VAL A 92 -3.36 -7.54 -4.18
CA VAL A 92 -2.45 -6.39 -4.30
C VAL A 92 -1.49 -6.58 -5.48
N THR A 93 -0.90 -7.78 -5.62
CA THR A 93 -0.02 -8.09 -6.74
C THR A 93 -0.76 -7.98 -8.08
N LEU A 94 -2.00 -8.46 -8.15
CA LEU A 94 -2.83 -8.30 -9.35
C LEU A 94 -3.02 -6.82 -9.72
N MET A 95 -3.32 -5.96 -8.76
CA MET A 95 -3.46 -4.51 -8.99
C MET A 95 -2.13 -3.88 -9.44
N VAL A 96 -1.01 -4.30 -8.85
CA VAL A 96 0.33 -3.83 -9.28
C VAL A 96 0.66 -4.31 -10.70
N MET A 97 0.26 -5.53 -11.09
CA MET A 97 0.41 -6.01 -12.47
C MET A 97 -0.39 -5.16 -13.46
N ILE A 98 -1.63 -4.80 -13.12
CA ILE A 98 -2.46 -3.90 -13.93
C ILE A 98 -1.77 -2.52 -14.06
N MET A 99 -1.20 -1.99 -12.99
CA MET A 99 -0.41 -0.76 -13.00
C MET A 99 0.79 -0.83 -13.96
N GLY A 100 1.45 -1.98 -14.04
CA GLY A 100 2.58 -2.19 -14.97
C GLY A 100 2.17 -2.28 -16.44
N ILE A 101 0.92 -2.66 -16.73
CA ILE A 101 0.40 -2.80 -18.10
C ILE A 101 -0.20 -1.47 -18.59
N ILE A 102 -0.88 -0.73 -17.73
CA ILE A 102 -1.56 0.52 -18.09
C ILE A 102 -0.62 1.70 -17.80
N PRO A 103 -0.35 2.57 -18.80
CA PRO A 103 0.46 3.78 -18.57
C PRO A 103 -0.14 4.66 -17.47
N GLN A 104 0.69 5.03 -16.48
CA GLN A 104 0.28 5.82 -15.33
C GLN A 104 0.36 7.33 -15.63
N VAL A 105 -0.33 7.72 -16.69
CA VAL A 105 -0.46 9.11 -17.17
C VAL A 105 -1.90 9.33 -17.64
N SER A 106 -2.31 10.59 -17.80
CA SER A 106 -3.65 10.90 -18.34
C SER A 106 -3.87 10.20 -19.68
N SER A 107 -4.98 9.50 -19.81
CA SER A 107 -5.34 8.71 -20.99
C SER A 107 -6.47 9.42 -21.76
N GLU A 108 -6.49 9.26 -23.09
CA GLU A 108 -7.63 9.68 -23.90
C GLU A 108 -8.85 8.75 -23.73
N ASN A 109 -8.65 7.58 -23.12
CA ASN A 109 -9.71 6.62 -22.90
C ASN A 109 -10.49 6.94 -21.62
N ASN A 110 -11.73 7.39 -21.78
CA ASN A 110 -12.63 7.72 -20.68
C ASN A 110 -12.86 6.57 -19.69
N PHE A 111 -12.86 5.33 -20.14
CA PHE A 111 -13.03 4.16 -19.26
C PHE A 111 -11.85 4.01 -18.29
N ILE A 112 -10.62 4.17 -18.80
CA ILE A 112 -9.40 4.11 -17.99
C ILE A 112 -9.38 5.24 -16.95
N ASN A 113 -9.74 6.46 -17.37
CA ASN A 113 -9.77 7.61 -16.49
C ASN A 113 -10.87 7.49 -15.42
N ASN A 114 -12.09 7.10 -15.80
CA ASN A 114 -13.21 6.98 -14.87
C ASN A 114 -13.00 5.90 -13.81
N LEU A 115 -12.28 4.82 -14.16
CA LEU A 115 -11.91 3.78 -13.21
C LEU A 115 -10.60 4.08 -12.46
N GLY A 116 -9.93 5.20 -12.73
CA GLY A 116 -8.68 5.59 -12.10
C GLY A 116 -7.51 4.62 -12.37
N LEU A 117 -7.57 3.85 -13.47
CA LEU A 117 -6.56 2.86 -13.81
C LEU A 117 -5.25 3.50 -14.29
N ASN A 118 -5.28 4.76 -14.65
CA ASN A 118 -4.11 5.59 -15.00
C ASN A 118 -3.40 6.20 -13.77
N ASN A 119 -3.94 5.99 -12.56
CA ASN A 119 -3.33 6.41 -11.30
C ASN A 119 -3.65 5.39 -10.18
N ILE A 120 -3.21 4.15 -10.36
CA ILE A 120 -3.58 3.03 -9.48
C ILE A 120 -3.12 3.25 -8.04
N THR A 121 -2.00 3.92 -7.82
CA THR A 121 -1.49 4.18 -6.47
C THR A 121 -2.41 5.04 -5.61
N SER A 122 -3.23 5.89 -6.23
CA SER A 122 -4.24 6.73 -5.56
C SER A 122 -5.66 6.17 -5.70
N ASN A 123 -5.84 5.07 -6.42
CA ASN A 123 -7.13 4.44 -6.69
C ASN A 123 -7.71 3.78 -5.44
N TRP A 124 -9.00 4.00 -5.16
CA TRP A 124 -9.67 3.43 -3.99
C TRP A 124 -9.65 1.90 -3.96
N ALA A 125 -9.73 1.22 -5.12
CA ALA A 125 -9.65 -0.23 -5.18
C ALA A 125 -8.30 -0.75 -4.69
N PHE A 126 -7.21 -0.10 -5.12
CA PHE A 126 -5.87 -0.41 -4.65
C PHE A 126 -5.68 -0.09 -3.17
N LEU A 127 -6.13 1.09 -2.72
CA LEU A 127 -5.99 1.52 -1.34
C LEU A 127 -6.74 0.60 -0.36
N LEU A 128 -7.96 0.16 -0.70
CA LEU A 128 -8.75 -0.73 0.16
C LEU A 128 -8.12 -2.11 0.30
N ILE A 129 -7.66 -2.72 -0.81
CA ILE A 129 -7.03 -4.04 -0.74
C ILE A 129 -5.63 -3.97 -0.08
N LEU A 130 -4.89 -2.89 -0.29
CA LEU A 130 -3.62 -2.63 0.38
C LEU A 130 -3.83 -2.41 1.88
N PHE A 131 -4.87 -1.69 2.28
CA PHE A 131 -5.25 -1.52 3.68
C PHE A 131 -5.59 -2.85 4.36
N GLN A 132 -6.33 -3.74 3.68
CA GLN A 132 -6.56 -5.10 4.17
C GLN A 132 -5.25 -5.86 4.36
N PHE A 133 -4.34 -5.79 3.37
CA PHE A 133 -3.04 -6.46 3.45
C PHE A 133 -2.18 -5.91 4.60
N LEU A 134 -2.10 -4.59 4.76
CA LEU A 134 -1.39 -3.94 5.87
C LEU A 134 -1.99 -4.33 7.23
N THR A 135 -3.32 -4.43 7.30
CA THR A 135 -4.01 -4.89 8.53
C THR A 135 -3.63 -6.33 8.88
N CYS A 136 -3.64 -7.25 7.91
CA CYS A 136 -3.18 -8.62 8.11
C CYS A 136 -1.72 -8.65 8.58
N LEU A 137 -0.84 -7.92 7.89
CA LEU A 137 0.59 -7.86 8.17
C LEU A 137 0.88 -7.28 9.56
N GLY A 138 0.20 -6.19 9.93
CA GLY A 138 0.32 -5.55 11.23
C GLY A 138 -0.17 -6.44 12.38
N LEU A 139 -1.36 -7.05 12.23
CA LEU A 139 -1.91 -7.96 13.25
C LEU A 139 -1.05 -9.21 13.45
N VAL A 140 -0.52 -9.80 12.38
CA VAL A 140 0.39 -10.94 12.44
C VAL A 140 1.70 -10.54 13.13
N SER A 141 2.24 -9.36 12.83
CA SER A 141 3.44 -8.82 13.47
C SER A 141 3.22 -8.60 14.97
N ILE A 142 2.13 -7.94 15.38
CA ILE A 142 1.76 -7.73 16.78
C ILE A 142 1.63 -9.08 17.51
N LYS A 143 0.92 -10.04 16.91
CA LYS A 143 0.77 -11.39 17.48
C LYS A 143 2.13 -12.04 17.76
N ARG A 144 3.07 -11.95 16.81
CA ARG A 144 4.40 -12.54 16.94
C ARG A 144 5.29 -11.81 17.93
N ILE A 145 5.17 -10.49 18.01
CA ILE A 145 5.88 -9.66 19.00
C ILE A 145 5.41 -10.01 20.42
N LEU A 146 4.10 -10.10 20.65
CA LEU A 146 3.55 -10.46 21.97
C LEU A 146 3.86 -11.90 22.39
N GLN A 147 4.11 -12.79 21.42
CA GLN A 147 4.52 -14.17 21.64
C GLN A 147 5.99 -14.38 21.27
N PHE A 148 6.84 -13.39 21.55
CA PHE A 148 8.22 -13.37 21.10
C PHE A 148 9.01 -14.58 21.56
N LYS A 149 9.73 -15.19 20.61
CA LYS A 149 10.76 -16.21 20.83
C LYS A 149 11.94 -15.87 19.93
N TRP A 150 13.16 -16.10 20.38
CA TRP A 150 14.35 -15.83 19.58
C TRP A 150 14.34 -16.55 18.21
N SER A 151 13.73 -17.72 18.12
CA SER A 151 13.52 -18.44 16.86
C SER A 151 12.63 -17.67 15.85
N ASN A 152 11.83 -16.70 16.31
CA ASN A 152 10.93 -15.91 15.48
C ASN A 152 11.50 -14.51 15.14
N PHE A 153 12.72 -14.20 15.56
CA PHE A 153 13.32 -12.89 15.36
C PHE A 153 13.33 -12.46 13.89
N GLY A 154 13.86 -13.32 13.02
CA GLY A 154 13.91 -13.04 11.57
C GLY A 154 12.53 -12.85 10.96
N PHE A 155 11.53 -13.63 11.41
CA PHE A 155 10.15 -13.47 10.97
C PHE A 155 9.59 -12.08 11.37
N VAL A 156 9.78 -11.69 12.64
CA VAL A 156 9.29 -10.39 13.16
C VAL A 156 9.95 -9.24 12.42
N LEU A 157 11.28 -9.29 12.25
CA LEU A 157 12.04 -8.24 11.56
C LEU A 157 11.57 -8.06 10.11
N ASN A 158 11.40 -9.17 9.38
CA ASN A 158 10.96 -9.12 7.98
C ASN A 158 9.54 -8.57 7.85
N HIS A 159 8.59 -9.03 8.67
CA HIS A 159 7.20 -8.59 8.59
C HIS A 159 7.02 -7.14 9.06
N LEU A 160 7.70 -6.74 10.14
CA LEU A 160 7.68 -5.37 10.62
C LEU A 160 8.37 -4.41 9.63
N GLY A 161 9.52 -4.82 9.06
CA GLY A 161 10.21 -4.04 8.03
C GLY A 161 9.35 -3.83 6.80
N LEU A 162 8.68 -4.89 6.31
CA LEU A 162 7.75 -4.80 5.18
C LEU A 162 6.54 -3.90 5.51
N PHE A 163 5.97 -4.04 6.71
CA PHE A 163 4.86 -3.19 7.16
C PHE A 163 5.26 -1.71 7.16
N LEU A 164 6.43 -1.39 7.74
CA LEU A 164 6.93 -0.01 7.79
C LEU A 164 7.24 0.54 6.40
N ALA A 165 7.87 -0.26 5.53
CA ALA A 165 8.19 0.17 4.17
C ALA A 165 6.92 0.48 3.36
N LEU A 166 5.91 -0.39 3.40
CA LEU A 166 4.68 -0.19 2.65
C LEU A 166 3.86 0.98 3.18
N ILE A 167 3.68 1.08 4.51
CA ILE A 167 2.88 2.16 5.08
C ILE A 167 3.57 3.52 4.92
N ALA A 168 4.90 3.57 5.04
CA ALA A 168 5.68 4.79 4.76
C ALA A 168 5.59 5.19 3.28
N GLY A 169 5.60 4.22 2.36
CA GLY A 169 5.38 4.47 0.94
C GLY A 169 4.02 5.11 0.64
N VAL A 170 2.96 4.64 1.29
CA VAL A 170 1.61 5.22 1.12
C VAL A 170 1.48 6.59 1.79
N LEU A 171 1.88 6.71 3.05
CA LEU A 171 1.70 7.95 3.82
C LEU A 171 2.71 9.05 3.47
N GLY A 172 3.85 8.69 2.86
CA GLY A 172 4.88 9.64 2.46
C GLY A 172 4.59 10.35 1.12
N THR A 173 3.60 9.90 0.36
CA THR A 173 3.27 10.51 -0.95
C THR A 173 2.87 11.97 -0.84
N GLY A 174 2.21 12.37 0.24
CA GLY A 174 1.79 13.76 0.48
C GLY A 174 2.94 14.74 0.76
N ASP A 175 4.09 14.22 1.18
CA ASP A 175 5.29 15.02 1.48
C ASP A 175 6.32 14.97 0.34
N LEU A 176 6.04 14.20 -0.72
CA LEU A 176 6.93 14.07 -1.87
C LEU A 176 6.86 15.31 -2.75
N GLN A 177 7.94 16.05 -2.84
CA GLN A 177 8.11 17.16 -3.77
C GLN A 177 8.99 16.74 -4.95
N ARG A 178 8.49 16.94 -6.17
CA ARG A 178 9.27 16.73 -7.39
C ARG A 178 9.78 18.09 -7.87
N LEU A 179 11.09 18.25 -7.82
CA LEU A 179 11.77 19.47 -8.19
C LEU A 179 12.72 19.19 -9.36
N SER A 180 12.79 20.12 -10.29
CA SER A 180 13.76 20.14 -11.38
C SER A 180 14.86 21.14 -11.05
N LEU A 181 16.12 20.73 -11.12
CA LEU A 181 17.28 21.58 -10.88
C LEU A 181 18.15 21.66 -12.14
N ASP A 182 18.28 22.86 -12.69
CA ASP A 182 19.23 23.10 -13.77
C ASP A 182 20.64 23.23 -13.19
N VAL A 183 21.52 22.34 -13.63
CA VAL A 183 22.91 22.27 -13.14
C VAL A 183 23.84 22.61 -14.28
N TYR A 184 24.73 23.56 -14.04
CA TYR A 184 25.73 24.00 -14.99
C TYR A 184 27.15 23.58 -14.54
N GLU A 185 27.99 23.25 -15.48
CA GLU A 185 29.40 22.91 -15.18
C GLU A 185 30.10 24.06 -14.42
N ASN A 186 30.87 23.68 -13.42
CA ASN A 186 31.71 24.59 -12.60
C ASN A 186 30.92 25.69 -11.88
N LYS A 187 29.60 25.48 -11.65
CA LYS A 187 28.78 26.40 -10.85
C LYS A 187 27.94 25.64 -9.82
N PRO A 188 27.86 26.11 -8.57
CA PRO A 188 26.96 25.54 -7.61
C PRO A 188 25.52 25.93 -7.97
N SER A 189 24.61 24.95 -7.95
CA SER A 189 23.18 25.13 -8.18
C SER A 189 22.40 24.66 -6.96
N TRP A 190 21.53 25.52 -6.41
CA TRP A 190 20.71 25.21 -5.23
C TRP A 190 19.26 25.71 -5.35
N ILE A 191 18.92 26.35 -6.49
CA ILE A 191 17.56 26.86 -6.77
C ILE A 191 16.91 25.89 -7.75
N ALA A 192 15.97 25.10 -7.26
CA ALA A 192 15.16 24.20 -8.08
C ALA A 192 13.84 24.84 -8.48
N SER A 193 13.18 24.29 -9.48
CA SER A 193 11.86 24.68 -9.93
C SER A 193 10.86 23.56 -9.69
N ASP A 194 9.69 23.89 -9.14
CA ASP A 194 8.55 23.00 -9.04
C ASP A 194 7.86 22.86 -10.41
N ILE A 195 6.92 21.91 -10.52
CA ILE A 195 6.07 21.71 -11.72
C ILE A 195 5.32 22.96 -12.17
N ASN A 196 5.08 23.91 -11.26
CA ASN A 196 4.46 25.22 -11.53
C ASN A 196 5.50 26.33 -11.83
N ASN A 197 6.77 25.99 -12.06
CA ASN A 197 7.90 26.93 -12.23
C ASN A 197 8.14 27.85 -11.01
N GLN A 198 7.65 27.49 -9.83
CA GLN A 198 7.97 28.21 -8.61
C GLN A 198 9.38 27.82 -8.14
N LYS A 199 10.20 28.80 -7.80
CA LYS A 199 11.58 28.60 -7.33
C LYS A 199 11.56 28.17 -5.88
N VAL A 200 12.27 27.06 -5.61
CA VAL A 200 12.46 26.47 -4.28
C VAL A 200 13.94 26.41 -3.97
N GLU A 201 14.37 26.99 -2.87
CA GLU A 201 15.75 26.87 -2.40
C GLU A 201 15.98 25.52 -1.72
N LEU A 202 16.97 24.79 -2.19
CA LEU A 202 17.38 23.53 -1.58
C LEU A 202 18.31 23.80 -0.39
N PRO A 203 18.27 22.96 0.66
CA PRO A 203 19.18 23.09 1.83
C PRO A 203 20.62 22.64 1.51
N PHE A 204 20.91 22.28 0.28
CA PHE A 204 22.23 21.88 -0.23
C PHE A 204 22.41 22.42 -1.65
N ALA A 205 23.67 22.55 -2.08
CA ALA A 205 24.02 22.91 -3.43
C ALA A 205 24.65 21.72 -4.16
N LEU A 206 24.27 21.53 -5.44
CA LEU A 206 24.92 20.59 -6.33
C LEU A 206 25.97 21.32 -7.16
N TYR A 207 27.16 20.75 -7.21
CA TYR A 207 28.27 21.25 -8.03
C TYR A 207 28.61 20.21 -9.10
N LEU A 208 28.32 20.52 -10.36
CA LEU A 208 28.67 19.69 -11.48
C LEU A 208 30.13 20.00 -11.89
N LYS A 209 31.00 19.02 -11.71
CA LYS A 209 32.39 19.17 -12.05
C LYS A 209 32.65 18.96 -13.54
N ASP A 210 32.02 17.97 -14.13
CA ASP A 210 32.22 17.58 -15.52
C ASP A 210 30.98 16.81 -16.02
N PHE A 211 30.62 16.96 -17.30
CA PHE A 211 29.53 16.26 -17.94
C PHE A 211 30.00 15.64 -19.25
N LEU A 212 30.14 14.32 -19.28
CA LEU A 212 30.59 13.58 -20.45
C LEU A 212 29.44 12.77 -21.02
N ILE A 213 29.24 12.84 -22.33
CA ILE A 213 28.29 12.01 -23.07
C ILE A 213 29.10 11.02 -23.88
N ASP A 214 28.99 9.73 -23.55
CA ASP A 214 29.55 8.65 -24.39
C ASP A 214 28.57 8.39 -25.53
N GLU A 215 28.97 8.67 -26.76
CA GLU A 215 28.24 8.31 -27.97
C GLU A 215 28.53 6.85 -28.34
N TYR A 216 27.51 6.03 -28.51
CA TYR A 216 27.61 4.63 -28.97
C TYR A 216 27.33 4.52 -30.45
#